data_75d9820d7ba08db5a2c719320848355f
#
_entry.id   75d9820d7ba08db5a2c719320848355f
#
_cell.length_a   1.000
_cell.length_b   1.000
_cell.length_c   1.000
_cell.angle_alpha   90.00
_cell.angle_beta   90.00
_cell.angle_gamma   90.00
#
_symmetry.space_group_name_H-M   'P 1'
#
loop_
_entity.id
_entity.type
_entity.pdbx_description
1 polymer ?
#
loop_
_entity_poly.entity_id
_entity_poly.type
_entity_poly.pdbx_seq_one_letter_code
_entity_poly.pdbx_strand_id
1 'polypeptide(L)'
;MKLAKKLVLVLLLLTVVASARKRDPLNDAETDQLREAAMEPYKRLKLYIKFAEARLIAIDQMRSDPRLADGRGQHIHDLLEDFTAILDEINDNLDQYEGRPLTKDDRKDFKKGLKEVIEADDKFELKLRTLKSAIDTDPQTKKEAHDFQFALQDAQEALKSNADMAREYMSEKESDAPAKKK
;
A
#
# COMPACT_ATOMS: atom_id res chain seq x y z
N MET A 1 26.66 28.12 35.81
CA MET A 1 25.21 27.82 35.65
C MET A 1 24.67 27.90 34.21
N LYS A 2 25.14 28.77 33.33
CA LYS A 2 24.65 28.91 31.93
C LYS A 2 25.06 27.72 31.03
N LEU A 3 26.23 27.11 31.26
CA LEU A 3 26.73 25.98 30.46
C LEU A 3 25.96 24.69 30.73
N ALA A 4 25.67 24.41 32.02
CA ALA A 4 24.90 23.24 32.42
C ALA A 4 23.45 23.27 31.88
N LYS A 5 22.81 24.43 31.83
CA LYS A 5 21.48 24.58 31.23
C LYS A 5 21.47 24.35 29.72
N LYS A 6 22.53 24.75 28.98
CA LYS A 6 22.68 24.47 27.54
C LYS A 6 22.92 22.99 27.28
N LEU A 7 23.70 22.32 28.14
CA LEU A 7 23.97 20.88 28.00
C LEU A 7 22.71 20.05 28.21
N VAL A 8 21.89 20.40 29.22
CA VAL A 8 20.60 19.74 29.49
C VAL A 8 19.61 19.94 28.34
N LEU A 9 19.58 21.14 27.72
CA LEU A 9 18.70 21.42 26.58
C LEU A 9 19.10 20.62 25.34
N VAL A 10 20.39 20.46 25.09
CA VAL A 10 20.90 19.65 23.96
C VAL A 10 20.64 18.16 24.20
N LEU A 11 20.75 17.69 25.44
CA LEU A 11 20.45 16.29 25.79
C LEU A 11 18.95 16.00 25.67
N LEU A 12 18.08 16.97 25.99
CA LEU A 12 16.62 16.83 25.83
C LEU A 12 16.20 16.81 24.36
N LEU A 13 16.90 17.55 23.50
CA LEU A 13 16.67 17.55 22.04
C LEU A 13 17.12 16.23 21.36
N LEU A 14 18.11 15.54 21.94
CA LEU A 14 18.58 14.25 21.43
C LEU A 14 17.65 13.07 21.78
N THR A 15 16.78 13.22 22.79
CA THR A 15 15.83 12.16 23.17
C THR A 15 14.53 12.16 22.38
N VAL A 16 14.26 13.17 21.55
CA VAL A 16 13.03 13.28 20.72
C VAL A 16 13.19 12.57 19.36
N VAL A 17 14.37 12.08 19.01
CA VAL A 17 14.53 11.12 17.90
C VAL A 17 14.29 9.69 18.43
N ALA A 18 13.19 9.48 19.15
CA ALA A 18 12.59 8.17 19.21
C ALA A 18 12.08 7.93 17.78
N SER A 19 12.90 7.29 16.95
CA SER A 19 12.45 6.72 15.70
C SER A 19 11.21 5.93 16.02
N ALA A 20 10.03 6.46 15.65
CA ALA A 20 8.85 5.64 15.54
C ALA A 20 9.29 4.50 14.62
N ARG A 21 9.54 3.31 15.16
CA ARG A 21 9.79 2.13 14.35
C ARG A 21 8.56 2.00 13.49
N LYS A 22 8.69 2.33 12.20
CA LYS A 22 7.63 2.10 11.24
C LYS A 22 7.28 0.62 11.40
N ARG A 23 6.03 0.34 11.75
CA ARG A 23 5.54 -1.03 11.89
C ARG A 23 5.74 -1.73 10.55
N ASP A 24 6.19 -2.99 10.56
CA ASP A 24 6.25 -3.79 9.35
C ASP A 24 4.81 -3.98 8.83
N PRO A 25 4.49 -3.58 7.60
CA PRO A 25 3.16 -3.73 7.03
C PRO A 25 2.79 -5.20 6.78
N LEU A 26 3.77 -6.11 6.83
CA LEU A 26 3.61 -7.54 6.58
C LEU A 26 3.76 -8.32 7.88
N ASN A 27 2.95 -9.35 8.06
CA ASN A 27 3.16 -10.32 9.12
C ASN A 27 4.22 -11.37 8.72
N ASP A 28 4.66 -12.18 9.71
CA ASP A 28 5.71 -13.18 9.51
C ASP A 28 5.37 -14.17 8.38
N ALA A 29 4.11 -14.62 8.30
CA ALA A 29 3.67 -15.57 7.27
C ALA A 29 3.64 -14.94 5.86
N GLU A 30 3.30 -13.67 5.74
CA GLU A 30 3.35 -12.92 4.48
C GLU A 30 4.81 -12.71 4.04
N THR A 31 5.68 -12.36 4.99
CA THR A 31 7.13 -12.22 4.76
C THR A 31 7.75 -13.53 4.28
N ASP A 32 7.39 -14.66 4.88
CA ASP A 32 7.86 -15.98 4.45
C ASP A 32 7.39 -16.32 3.04
N GLN A 33 6.11 -16.04 2.68
CA GLN A 33 5.60 -16.24 1.31
C GLN A 33 6.40 -15.40 0.29
N LEU A 34 6.75 -14.15 0.62
CA LEU A 34 7.58 -13.31 -0.27
C LEU A 34 9.01 -13.83 -0.40
N ARG A 35 9.56 -14.38 0.68
CA ARG A 35 10.90 -14.99 0.66
C ARG A 35 10.93 -16.23 -0.23
N GLU A 36 9.89 -17.07 -0.18
CA GLU A 36 9.74 -18.23 -1.08
C GLU A 36 9.58 -17.80 -2.55
N ALA A 37 8.97 -16.65 -2.80
CA ALA A 37 8.79 -16.10 -4.14
C ALA A 37 9.94 -15.17 -4.60
N ALA A 38 11.09 -15.14 -3.89
CA ALA A 38 12.15 -14.15 -4.12
C ALA A 38 12.70 -14.13 -5.57
N MET A 39 12.73 -15.29 -6.23
CA MET A 39 13.21 -15.43 -7.61
C MET A 39 12.08 -15.36 -8.66
N GLU A 40 10.84 -15.14 -8.24
CA GLU A 40 9.65 -15.13 -9.08
C GLU A 40 8.93 -13.77 -8.98
N PRO A 41 9.42 -12.70 -9.66
CA PRO A 41 8.92 -11.34 -9.47
C PRO A 41 7.42 -11.20 -9.71
N TYR A 42 6.88 -11.88 -10.75
CA TYR A 42 5.44 -11.89 -11.01
C TYR A 42 4.63 -12.53 -9.87
N LYS A 43 5.14 -13.59 -9.26
CA LYS A 43 4.51 -14.22 -8.09
C LYS A 43 4.56 -13.31 -6.86
N ARG A 44 5.68 -12.59 -6.65
CA ARG A 44 5.79 -11.57 -5.60
C ARG A 44 4.74 -10.49 -5.77
N LEU A 45 4.58 -9.95 -6.97
CA LEU A 45 3.59 -8.92 -7.29
C LEU A 45 2.17 -9.38 -6.93
N LYS A 46 1.81 -10.61 -7.29
CA LYS A 46 0.52 -11.21 -6.91
C LYS A 46 0.33 -11.35 -5.40
N LEU A 47 1.39 -11.65 -4.67
CA LEU A 47 1.35 -11.73 -3.21
C LEU A 47 1.08 -10.35 -2.60
N TYR A 48 1.76 -9.31 -3.07
CA TYR A 48 1.51 -7.94 -2.59
C TYR A 48 0.07 -7.49 -2.87
N ILE A 49 -0.45 -7.74 -4.08
CA ILE A 49 -1.86 -7.46 -4.40
C ILE A 49 -2.79 -8.17 -3.42
N LYS A 50 -2.56 -9.46 -3.15
CA LYS A 50 -3.34 -10.24 -2.19
C LYS A 50 -3.27 -9.68 -0.77
N PHE A 51 -2.09 -9.21 -0.34
CA PHE A 51 -1.90 -8.66 1.00
C PHE A 51 -2.57 -7.29 1.13
N ALA A 52 -2.49 -6.44 0.11
CA ALA A 52 -3.22 -5.17 0.06
C ALA A 52 -4.75 -5.41 0.13
N GLU A 53 -5.26 -6.36 -0.64
CA GLU A 53 -6.68 -6.74 -0.60
C GLU A 53 -7.10 -7.23 0.79
N ALA A 54 -6.26 -8.01 1.46
CA ALA A 54 -6.54 -8.52 2.80
C ALA A 54 -6.69 -7.38 3.83
N ARG A 55 -5.92 -6.30 3.72
CA ARG A 55 -6.05 -5.10 4.58
C ARG A 55 -7.41 -4.44 4.40
N LEU A 56 -7.86 -4.26 3.15
CA LEU A 56 -9.17 -3.66 2.86
C LEU A 56 -10.34 -4.58 3.27
N ILE A 57 -10.20 -5.90 3.15
CA ILE A 57 -11.20 -6.86 3.64
C ILE A 57 -11.28 -6.80 5.17
N ALA A 58 -10.15 -6.69 5.87
CA ALA A 58 -10.13 -6.57 7.32
C ALA A 58 -10.84 -5.28 7.79
N ILE A 59 -10.69 -4.17 7.08
CA ILE A 59 -11.43 -2.93 7.35
C ILE A 59 -12.95 -3.16 7.21
N ASP A 60 -13.40 -3.79 6.13
CA ASP A 60 -14.82 -4.09 5.93
C ASP A 60 -15.38 -4.99 7.05
N GLN A 61 -14.61 -6.01 7.48
CA GLN A 61 -14.99 -6.90 8.58
C GLN A 61 -15.10 -6.15 9.91
N MET A 62 -14.11 -5.30 10.23
CA MET A 62 -14.13 -4.48 11.45
C MET A 62 -15.35 -3.56 11.51
N ARG A 63 -15.71 -2.96 10.38
CA ARG A 63 -16.90 -2.09 10.31
C ARG A 63 -18.21 -2.85 10.47
N SER A 64 -18.24 -4.10 10.03
CA SER A 64 -19.44 -4.94 10.05
C SER A 64 -19.67 -5.62 11.41
N ASP A 65 -18.65 -5.80 12.24
CA ASP A 65 -18.75 -6.53 13.49
C ASP A 65 -18.80 -5.56 14.71
N PRO A 66 -19.96 -5.43 15.37
CA PRO A 66 -20.09 -4.56 16.54
C PRO A 66 -19.18 -4.93 17.72
N ARG A 67 -18.71 -6.18 17.78
CA ARG A 67 -17.80 -6.67 18.85
C ARG A 67 -16.39 -6.06 18.71
N LEU A 68 -16.06 -5.54 17.54
CA LEU A 68 -14.77 -4.90 17.23
C LEU A 68 -14.85 -3.36 17.33
N ALA A 69 -15.80 -2.82 18.11
CA ALA A 69 -16.00 -1.38 18.19
C ALA A 69 -14.90 -0.66 18.98
N ASP A 70 -14.30 -1.32 19.98
CA ASP A 70 -13.26 -0.72 20.81
C ASP A 70 -11.96 -0.52 20.03
N GLY A 71 -11.50 0.73 19.95
CA GLY A 71 -10.28 1.10 19.22
C GLY A 71 -10.36 0.93 17.72
N ARG A 72 -11.55 0.69 17.15
CA ARG A 72 -11.74 0.40 15.72
C ARG A 72 -11.18 1.49 14.81
N GLY A 73 -11.35 2.75 15.15
CA GLY A 73 -10.79 3.86 14.38
C GLY A 73 -9.27 3.74 14.23
N GLN A 74 -8.55 3.47 15.31
CA GLN A 74 -7.10 3.27 15.28
C GLN A 74 -6.71 2.01 14.50
N HIS A 75 -7.45 0.91 14.63
CA HIS A 75 -7.17 -0.30 13.85
C HIS A 75 -7.39 -0.09 12.33
N ILE A 76 -8.42 0.69 11.95
CA ILE A 76 -8.63 1.07 10.54
C ILE A 76 -7.46 1.94 10.04
N HIS A 77 -7.01 2.90 10.87
CA HIS A 77 -5.81 3.70 10.56
C HIS A 77 -4.61 2.81 10.27
N ASP A 78 -4.30 1.88 11.17
CA ASP A 78 -3.17 0.97 11.04
C ASP A 78 -3.24 0.09 9.78
N LEU A 79 -4.43 -0.38 9.43
CA LEU A 79 -4.64 -1.17 8.21
C LEU A 79 -4.51 -0.35 6.92
N LEU A 80 -4.88 0.93 6.96
CA LEU A 80 -4.68 1.85 5.84
C LEU A 80 -3.21 2.21 5.66
N GLU A 81 -2.45 2.38 6.75
CA GLU A 81 -0.99 2.56 6.67
C GLU A 81 -0.30 1.32 6.10
N ASP A 82 -0.69 0.11 6.55
CA ASP A 82 -0.18 -1.14 5.98
C ASP A 82 -0.51 -1.24 4.48
N PHE A 83 -1.74 -0.92 4.10
CA PHE A 83 -2.17 -0.92 2.69
C PHE A 83 -1.31 0.03 1.86
N THR A 84 -1.11 1.27 2.31
CA THR A 84 -0.27 2.26 1.63
C THR A 84 1.16 1.76 1.45
N ALA A 85 1.76 1.23 2.51
CA ALA A 85 3.11 0.69 2.44
C ALA A 85 3.24 -0.53 1.51
N ILE A 86 2.19 -1.36 1.39
CA ILE A 86 2.17 -2.48 0.43
C ILE A 86 2.05 -1.96 -1.01
N LEU A 87 1.33 -0.88 -1.27
CA LEU A 87 1.30 -0.24 -2.59
C LEU A 87 2.68 0.31 -3.00
N ASP A 88 3.43 0.90 -2.05
CA ASP A 88 4.81 1.32 -2.29
C ASP A 88 5.68 0.13 -2.72
N GLU A 89 5.53 -1.03 -2.07
CA GLU A 89 6.23 -2.26 -2.45
C GLU A 89 5.84 -2.76 -3.86
N ILE A 90 4.57 -2.58 -4.27
CA ILE A 90 4.13 -2.88 -5.64
C ILE A 90 4.86 -1.96 -6.62
N ASN A 91 4.91 -0.65 -6.36
CA ASN A 91 5.62 0.32 -7.19
C ASN A 91 7.10 -0.02 -7.31
N ASP A 92 7.78 -0.31 -6.21
CA ASP A 92 9.19 -0.71 -6.20
C ASP A 92 9.44 -1.97 -7.03
N ASN A 93 8.52 -2.94 -6.99
CA ASN A 93 8.62 -4.15 -7.81
C ASN A 93 8.40 -3.84 -9.30
N LEU A 94 7.49 -2.95 -9.66
CA LEU A 94 7.28 -2.52 -11.04
C LEU A 94 8.51 -1.79 -11.59
N ASP A 95 9.09 -0.86 -10.83
CA ASP A 95 10.31 -0.13 -11.20
C ASP A 95 11.49 -1.07 -11.40
N GLN A 96 11.65 -2.06 -10.52
CA GLN A 96 12.71 -3.06 -10.67
C GLN A 96 12.57 -3.90 -11.95
N TYR A 97 11.35 -4.14 -12.41
CA TYR A 97 11.10 -4.82 -13.67
C TYR A 97 11.45 -3.95 -14.87
N GLU A 98 11.05 -2.67 -14.83
CA GLU A 98 11.32 -1.74 -15.93
C GLU A 98 12.82 -1.52 -16.12
N GLY A 99 13.59 -1.40 -15.05
CA GLY A 99 15.03 -1.17 -15.08
C GLY A 99 15.89 -2.37 -15.55
N ARG A 100 15.32 -3.54 -15.89
CA ARG A 100 16.07 -4.75 -16.25
C ARG A 100 15.94 -5.08 -17.74
N PRO A 101 17.01 -5.63 -18.37
CA PRO A 101 16.86 -6.27 -19.67
C PRO A 101 16.01 -7.53 -19.51
N LEU A 102 14.75 -7.47 -19.97
CA LEU A 102 13.80 -8.56 -19.84
C LEU A 102 13.92 -9.54 -21.02
N THR A 103 13.89 -10.84 -20.72
CA THR A 103 13.68 -11.89 -21.73
C THR A 103 12.27 -11.76 -22.33
N LYS A 104 11.98 -12.53 -23.40
CA LYS A 104 10.65 -12.52 -24.01
C LYS A 104 9.57 -13.03 -23.05
N ASP A 105 9.89 -14.01 -22.22
CA ASP A 105 8.96 -14.59 -21.25
C ASP A 105 8.75 -13.63 -20.08
N ASP A 106 9.83 -13.01 -19.56
CA ASP A 106 9.73 -11.99 -18.51
C ASP A 106 8.85 -10.81 -18.93
N ARG A 107 8.98 -10.34 -20.20
CA ARG A 107 8.11 -9.28 -20.73
C ARG A 107 6.63 -9.66 -20.74
N LYS A 108 6.33 -10.93 -21.06
CA LYS A 108 4.97 -11.45 -21.06
C LYS A 108 4.41 -11.48 -19.63
N ASP A 109 5.22 -11.95 -18.69
CA ASP A 109 4.82 -12.03 -17.29
C ASP A 109 4.69 -10.63 -16.66
N PHE A 110 5.56 -9.69 -17.00
CA PHE A 110 5.45 -8.29 -16.60
C PHE A 110 4.15 -7.65 -17.11
N LYS A 111 3.86 -7.80 -18.40
CA LYS A 111 2.60 -7.30 -18.97
C LYS A 111 1.36 -7.90 -18.31
N LYS A 112 1.42 -9.18 -17.92
CA LYS A 112 0.36 -9.84 -17.18
C LYS A 112 0.25 -9.26 -15.77
N GLY A 113 1.37 -9.03 -15.09
CA GLY A 113 1.43 -8.39 -13.78
C GLY A 113 0.81 -7.00 -13.79
N LEU A 114 1.16 -6.15 -14.76
CA LEU A 114 0.58 -4.81 -14.94
C LEU A 114 -0.95 -4.86 -15.06
N LYS A 115 -1.49 -5.80 -15.82
CA LYS A 115 -2.95 -5.98 -15.91
C LYS A 115 -3.57 -6.34 -14.58
N GLU A 116 -2.96 -7.25 -13.83
CA GLU A 116 -3.45 -7.66 -12.52
C GLU A 116 -3.39 -6.50 -11.51
N VAL A 117 -2.36 -5.64 -11.57
CA VAL A 117 -2.29 -4.42 -10.75
C VAL A 117 -3.44 -3.47 -11.11
N ILE A 118 -3.63 -3.14 -12.38
CA ILE A 118 -4.70 -2.24 -12.83
C ILE A 118 -6.09 -2.76 -12.40
N GLU A 119 -6.34 -4.06 -12.57
CA GLU A 119 -7.60 -4.68 -12.17
C GLU A 119 -7.80 -4.69 -10.64
N ALA A 120 -6.72 -4.81 -9.88
CA ALA A 120 -6.75 -4.72 -8.42
C ALA A 120 -7.00 -3.29 -7.96
N ASP A 121 -6.34 -2.31 -8.57
CA ASP A 121 -6.47 -0.90 -8.24
C ASP A 121 -7.92 -0.41 -8.42
N ASP A 122 -8.60 -0.82 -9.49
CA ASP A 122 -10.01 -0.49 -9.71
C ASP A 122 -10.90 -1.04 -8.57
N LYS A 123 -10.61 -2.23 -8.05
CA LYS A 123 -11.32 -2.82 -6.90
C LYS A 123 -10.99 -2.10 -5.60
N PHE A 124 -9.72 -1.76 -5.39
CA PHE A 124 -9.27 -1.05 -4.20
C PHE A 124 -9.88 0.35 -4.14
N GLU A 125 -9.93 1.05 -5.26
CA GLU A 125 -10.57 2.37 -5.35
C GLU A 125 -12.04 2.31 -4.92
N LEU A 126 -12.78 1.30 -5.38
CA LEU A 126 -14.18 1.12 -4.97
C LEU A 126 -14.31 0.93 -3.45
N LYS A 127 -13.43 0.13 -2.83
CA LYS A 127 -13.44 -0.09 -1.39
C LYS A 127 -13.10 1.17 -0.59
N LEU A 128 -12.07 1.92 -0.99
CA LEU A 128 -11.70 3.18 -0.33
C LEU A 128 -12.79 4.25 -0.49
N ARG A 129 -13.43 4.34 -1.66
CA ARG A 129 -14.60 5.22 -1.87
C ARG A 129 -15.77 4.81 -0.97
N THR A 130 -16.03 3.52 -0.81
CA THR A 130 -17.07 3.02 0.08
C THR A 130 -16.79 3.39 1.54
N LEU A 131 -15.54 3.25 1.99
CA LEU A 131 -15.14 3.69 3.32
C LEU A 131 -15.32 5.21 3.49
N LYS A 132 -14.89 6.00 2.50
CA LYS A 132 -15.07 7.47 2.51
C LYS A 132 -16.55 7.87 2.58
N SER A 133 -17.39 7.23 1.76
CA SER A 133 -18.85 7.50 1.77
C SER A 133 -19.48 7.14 3.13
N ALA A 134 -18.98 6.11 3.80
CA ALA A 134 -19.47 5.70 5.10
C ALA A 134 -19.21 6.76 6.20
N ILE A 135 -18.16 7.58 6.07
CA ILE A 135 -17.90 8.70 6.99
C ILE A 135 -19.08 9.69 6.97
N ASP A 136 -19.72 9.88 5.83
CA ASP A 136 -20.84 10.81 5.70
C ASP A 136 -22.20 10.17 6.04
N THR A 137 -22.35 8.86 5.82
CA THR A 137 -23.64 8.17 5.88
C THR A 137 -23.85 7.31 7.13
N ASP A 138 -22.79 6.84 7.77
CA ASP A 138 -22.85 6.01 8.96
C ASP A 138 -22.38 6.79 10.21
N PRO A 139 -23.27 7.06 11.19
CA PRO A 139 -22.94 7.84 12.38
C PRO A 139 -21.77 7.26 13.19
N GLN A 140 -21.60 5.95 13.20
CA GLN A 140 -20.53 5.29 13.93
C GLN A 140 -19.19 5.51 13.22
N THR A 141 -19.11 5.26 11.92
CA THR A 141 -17.92 5.53 11.11
C THR A 141 -17.53 7.01 11.16
N LYS A 142 -18.52 7.92 11.13
CA LYS A 142 -18.29 9.37 11.27
C LYS A 142 -17.63 9.74 12.61
N LYS A 143 -18.07 9.11 13.69
CA LYS A 143 -17.49 9.35 15.02
C LYS A 143 -16.03 8.90 15.12
N GLU A 144 -15.68 7.83 14.43
CA GLU A 144 -14.35 7.23 14.44
C GLU A 144 -13.41 7.83 13.37
N ALA A 145 -13.96 8.57 12.39
CA ALA A 145 -13.20 9.08 11.24
C ALA A 145 -12.00 9.96 11.62
N HIS A 146 -12.04 10.64 12.78
CA HIS A 146 -10.93 11.47 13.25
C HIS A 146 -9.64 10.67 13.45
N ASP A 147 -9.73 9.36 13.70
CA ASP A 147 -8.57 8.51 13.89
C ASP A 147 -7.92 8.13 12.55
N PHE A 148 -8.69 7.97 11.45
CA PHE A 148 -8.19 7.37 10.22
C PHE A 148 -8.40 8.20 8.94
N GLN A 149 -9.05 9.35 8.99
CA GLN A 149 -9.37 10.12 7.77
C GLN A 149 -8.12 10.55 6.97
N PHE A 150 -7.01 10.86 7.64
CA PHE A 150 -5.75 11.21 6.98
C PHE A 150 -5.11 9.97 6.34
N ALA A 151 -5.04 8.85 7.05
CA ALA A 151 -4.55 7.61 6.49
C ALA A 151 -5.39 7.13 5.29
N LEU A 152 -6.72 7.41 5.29
CA LEU A 152 -7.59 7.16 4.14
C LEU A 152 -7.24 8.04 2.95
N GLN A 153 -6.93 9.31 3.18
CA GLN A 153 -6.49 10.22 2.12
C GLN A 153 -5.15 9.76 1.54
N ASP A 154 -4.18 9.44 2.40
CA ASP A 154 -2.86 8.95 1.98
C ASP A 154 -2.99 7.65 1.17
N ALA A 155 -3.85 6.73 1.60
CA ALA A 155 -4.14 5.49 0.87
C ALA A 155 -4.76 5.76 -0.53
N GLN A 156 -5.65 6.74 -0.65
CA GLN A 156 -6.23 7.13 -1.94
C GLN A 156 -5.20 7.77 -2.88
N GLU A 157 -4.28 8.58 -2.35
CA GLU A 157 -3.20 9.21 -3.11
C GLU A 157 -2.17 8.18 -3.58
N ALA A 158 -1.76 7.27 -2.69
CA ALA A 158 -0.85 6.16 -3.03
C ALA A 158 -1.46 5.24 -4.10
N LEU A 159 -2.75 4.89 -3.96
CA LEU A 159 -3.45 4.08 -4.95
C LEU A 159 -3.51 4.75 -6.32
N LYS A 160 -3.77 6.05 -6.36
CA LYS A 160 -3.74 6.82 -7.62
C LYS A 160 -2.35 6.77 -8.26
N SER A 161 -1.29 6.98 -7.47
CA SER A 161 0.09 6.92 -7.98
C SER A 161 0.42 5.54 -8.54
N ASN A 162 0.02 4.46 -7.84
CA ASN A 162 0.19 3.08 -8.28
C ASN A 162 -0.51 2.82 -9.62
N ALA A 163 -1.79 3.22 -9.73
CA ALA A 163 -2.58 3.07 -10.94
C ALA A 163 -2.02 3.85 -12.13
N ASP A 164 -1.54 5.06 -11.91
CA ASP A 164 -0.94 5.89 -12.95
C ASP A 164 0.36 5.26 -13.46
N MET A 165 1.25 4.80 -12.57
CA MET A 165 2.48 4.09 -12.91
C MET A 165 2.22 2.80 -13.70
N ALA A 166 1.30 1.96 -13.24
CA ALA A 166 0.97 0.71 -13.91
C ALA A 166 0.41 0.93 -15.33
N ARG A 167 -0.40 1.99 -15.53
CA ARG A 167 -0.92 2.36 -16.84
C ARG A 167 0.15 2.94 -17.77
N GLU A 168 1.06 3.76 -17.24
CA GLU A 168 2.21 4.29 -17.97
C GLU A 168 3.06 3.17 -18.51
N TYR A 169 3.53 2.24 -17.69
CA TYR A 169 4.31 1.08 -18.10
C TYR A 169 3.55 0.17 -19.07
N MET A 170 2.23 0.04 -18.92
CA MET A 170 1.43 -0.72 -19.87
C MET A 170 1.43 -0.05 -21.26
N SER A 171 1.30 1.27 -21.34
CA SER A 171 1.26 2.02 -22.60
C SER A 171 2.62 1.98 -23.33
N GLU A 172 3.72 2.07 -22.61
CA GLU A 172 5.07 1.96 -23.16
C GLU A 172 5.31 0.58 -23.79
N LYS A 173 4.92 -0.49 -23.07
CA LYS A 173 5.05 -1.86 -23.60
C LYS A 173 4.13 -2.16 -24.79
N GLU A 174 3.08 -1.38 -25.00
CA GLU A 174 2.25 -1.47 -26.20
C GLU A 174 2.87 -0.74 -27.39
N SER A 175 3.57 0.37 -27.16
CA SER A 175 4.28 1.13 -28.19
C SER A 175 5.50 0.39 -28.74
N ASP A 176 6.19 -0.37 -27.89
CA ASP A 176 7.36 -1.18 -28.25
C ASP A 176 7.03 -2.48 -28.99
N ALA A 177 5.76 -2.82 -29.15
CA ALA A 177 5.34 -3.99 -29.88
C ALA A 177 5.62 -3.77 -31.39
N PRO A 178 6.38 -4.66 -32.07
CA PRO A 178 6.66 -4.50 -33.50
C PRO A 178 5.36 -4.43 -34.27
N ALA A 179 5.22 -3.39 -35.11
CA ALA A 179 4.06 -3.21 -35.97
C ALA A 179 3.80 -4.51 -36.71
N LYS A 180 2.60 -5.10 -36.53
CA LYS A 180 2.20 -6.29 -37.29
C LYS A 180 2.30 -5.95 -38.77
N LYS A 181 3.32 -6.48 -39.45
CA LYS A 181 3.39 -6.44 -40.93
C LYS A 181 2.12 -7.13 -41.43
N LYS A 182 1.25 -6.34 -42.06
CA LYS A 182 0.14 -6.88 -42.85
C LYS A 182 0.66 -7.54 -44.10
#